data_5a8f9ce029d09dc4fdf24f2c6dc053cb
#
_entry.id   5a8f9ce029d09dc4fdf24f2c6dc053cb
#
_cell.length_a   1.000
_cell.length_b   1.000
_cell.length_c   1.000
_cell.angle_alpha   90.00
_cell.angle_beta   90.00
_cell.angle_gamma   90.00
#
_symmetry.space_group_name_H-M   'P 1'
#
loop_
_entity.id
_entity.type
_entity.pdbx_description
1 polymer ?
#
loop_
_entity_poly.entity_id
_entity_poly.type
_entity_poly.pdbx_seq_one_letter_code
_entity_poly.pdbx_strand_id
1 'polypeptide(L)'
;MKEKADIGLIGLAVMGENLVLNMESKGYTVAVYNRTVAKVDNFLEGRGKGKNFIGAHSLEEFVASIERPRKVMMLVKAGKPVDDFIELLLPLLEPGDIIIDGGNSHFPDTMRRTAYVESKGLLYVGTGVSGGEEGALKGPSMMPGGSPAAWDHVKEIFQAVAAKVDGGVPCCDWVGENGAGHFVKMVHNGIEYGDMQIINEAYHLMKDLLNMDAFEQHEIFKKWNKGVLDSYLIEITTDILAFKDEDGSPLVEKILDTAGQKGTGKWTAVTALDLGIPLTLIGESVFSRCLSAQKDLRVTASNTIEGKKPAFQGDKQQFIDDLENAIYGAKIISYAQGYDLMMEAAKEHGWNLNYGGIALMWRGGCIIRSRFLGDIKKAFDNNPSLENLLLDPFFKNAVQSAEESWRRVCATALLNGIPVPALTSALNYFDGFRSERLPANLLQAQRDYFGAHQYERVDRPRGEFFHTNWTGHGGDTASTTYDV
;
A
#
# COMPACT_ATOMS: atom_id res chain seq x y z
N MET A 1 -18.38 3.14 -35.81
CA MET A 1 -18.08 2.37 -34.58
C MET A 1 -17.60 0.98 -35.01
N LYS A 2 -16.64 0.42 -34.31
CA LYS A 2 -16.28 -1.01 -34.50
C LYS A 2 -17.51 -1.87 -34.16
N GLU A 3 -17.70 -2.98 -34.85
CA GLU A 3 -18.79 -3.94 -34.53
C GLU A 3 -18.57 -4.63 -33.18
N LYS A 4 -17.30 -4.74 -32.72
CA LYS A 4 -16.93 -5.36 -31.47
C LYS A 4 -15.97 -4.47 -30.65
N ALA A 5 -16.04 -4.62 -29.31
CA ALA A 5 -15.19 -3.91 -28.38
C ALA A 5 -13.80 -4.55 -28.26
N ASP A 6 -12.80 -3.74 -28.01
CA ASP A 6 -11.43 -4.19 -27.74
C ASP A 6 -11.30 -4.84 -26.35
N ILE A 7 -12.11 -4.38 -25.40
CA ILE A 7 -12.17 -4.84 -24.01
C ILE A 7 -13.56 -4.61 -23.45
N GLY A 8 -13.99 -5.44 -22.49
CA GLY A 8 -15.22 -5.24 -21.75
C GLY A 8 -14.96 -4.94 -20.27
N LEU A 9 -15.80 -4.10 -19.66
CA LEU A 9 -15.72 -3.78 -18.22
C LEU A 9 -17.06 -4.00 -17.54
N ILE A 10 -17.04 -4.77 -16.46
CA ILE A 10 -18.15 -5.02 -15.54
C ILE A 10 -18.00 -4.16 -14.30
N GLY A 11 -19.00 -3.33 -14.00
CA GLY A 11 -19.04 -2.54 -12.77
C GLY A 11 -18.86 -1.05 -13.01
N LEU A 12 -19.98 -0.36 -13.26
CA LEU A 12 -20.07 1.09 -13.46
C LEU A 12 -20.34 1.79 -12.10
N ALA A 13 -19.30 1.81 -11.28
CA ALA A 13 -19.17 2.70 -10.13
C ALA A 13 -18.05 3.72 -10.44
N VAL A 14 -17.72 4.58 -9.47
CA VAL A 14 -16.76 5.69 -9.67
C VAL A 14 -15.50 5.28 -10.44
N MET A 15 -14.82 4.21 -10.00
CA MET A 15 -13.59 3.74 -10.65
C MET A 15 -13.86 3.18 -12.07
N GLY A 16 -14.94 2.40 -12.22
CA GLY A 16 -15.28 1.76 -13.50
C GLY A 16 -15.64 2.77 -14.57
N GLU A 17 -16.51 3.73 -14.27
CA GLU A 17 -16.89 4.78 -15.22
C GLU A 17 -15.67 5.60 -15.66
N ASN A 18 -14.80 5.98 -14.73
CA ASN A 18 -13.62 6.78 -15.04
C ASN A 18 -12.60 5.98 -15.87
N LEU A 19 -12.41 4.70 -15.57
CA LEU A 19 -11.47 3.87 -16.30
C LEU A 19 -11.94 3.59 -17.75
N VAL A 20 -13.25 3.31 -17.98
CA VAL A 20 -13.74 3.12 -19.34
C VAL A 20 -13.67 4.41 -20.16
N LEU A 21 -13.92 5.57 -19.55
CA LEU A 21 -13.74 6.87 -20.21
C LEU A 21 -12.27 7.12 -20.58
N ASN A 22 -11.34 6.71 -19.73
CA ASN A 22 -9.92 6.78 -20.03
C ASN A 22 -9.57 5.86 -21.22
N MET A 23 -10.00 4.59 -21.21
CA MET A 23 -9.80 3.65 -22.32
C MET A 23 -10.33 4.21 -23.63
N GLU A 24 -11.55 4.72 -23.63
CA GLU A 24 -12.17 5.33 -24.83
C GLU A 24 -11.37 6.54 -25.32
N SER A 25 -10.89 7.38 -24.42
CA SER A 25 -10.04 8.55 -24.78
C SER A 25 -8.71 8.18 -25.44
N LYS A 26 -8.26 6.92 -25.30
CA LYS A 26 -7.08 6.35 -25.96
C LYS A 26 -7.43 5.65 -27.29
N GLY A 27 -8.68 5.71 -27.70
CA GLY A 27 -9.15 5.19 -29.00
C GLY A 27 -9.70 3.75 -28.95
N TYR A 28 -9.86 3.17 -27.76
CA TYR A 28 -10.45 1.84 -27.61
C TYR A 28 -11.97 1.91 -27.63
N THR A 29 -12.61 0.91 -28.24
CA THR A 29 -14.03 0.65 -28.08
C THR A 29 -14.24 -0.25 -26.87
N VAL A 30 -15.10 0.15 -25.94
CA VAL A 30 -15.27 -0.56 -24.66
C VAL A 30 -16.71 -1.05 -24.52
N ALA A 31 -16.88 -2.35 -24.29
CA ALA A 31 -18.15 -2.91 -23.88
C ALA A 31 -18.35 -2.67 -22.37
N VAL A 32 -19.56 -2.26 -21.99
CA VAL A 32 -19.88 -1.97 -20.58
C VAL A 32 -21.10 -2.73 -20.12
N TYR A 33 -20.98 -3.34 -18.92
CA TYR A 33 -22.06 -4.05 -18.25
C TYR A 33 -22.08 -3.73 -16.75
N ASN A 34 -23.28 -3.70 -16.20
CA ASN A 34 -23.48 -3.58 -14.76
C ASN A 34 -24.69 -4.40 -14.33
N ARG A 35 -24.60 -5.09 -13.18
CA ARG A 35 -25.72 -5.91 -12.65
C ARG A 35 -27.02 -5.12 -12.53
N THR A 36 -26.96 -3.84 -12.18
CA THR A 36 -28.08 -2.90 -12.25
C THR A 36 -28.05 -2.26 -13.64
N VAL A 37 -28.87 -2.78 -14.56
CA VAL A 37 -28.87 -2.41 -15.99
C VAL A 37 -29.08 -0.92 -16.20
N ALA A 38 -29.97 -0.29 -15.44
CA ALA A 38 -30.20 1.16 -15.51
C ALA A 38 -28.93 2.04 -15.37
N LYS A 39 -27.87 1.51 -14.75
CA LYS A 39 -26.57 2.22 -14.70
C LYS A 39 -25.87 2.25 -16.04
N VAL A 40 -26.07 1.23 -16.87
CA VAL A 40 -25.54 1.19 -18.26
C VAL A 40 -26.21 2.28 -19.07
N ASP A 41 -27.54 2.33 -19.04
CA ASP A 41 -28.31 3.33 -19.78
C ASP A 41 -27.97 4.76 -19.32
N ASN A 42 -27.96 5.00 -18.01
CA ASN A 42 -27.58 6.31 -17.45
C ASN A 42 -26.16 6.74 -17.86
N PHE A 43 -25.21 5.81 -17.88
CA PHE A 43 -23.86 6.09 -18.33
C PHE A 43 -23.82 6.46 -19.83
N LEU A 44 -24.49 5.68 -20.68
CA LEU A 44 -24.53 5.92 -22.13
C LEU A 44 -25.27 7.21 -22.50
N GLU A 45 -26.34 7.55 -21.80
CA GLU A 45 -27.08 8.81 -22.00
C GLU A 45 -26.36 10.03 -21.40
N GLY A 46 -25.52 9.79 -20.38
CA GLY A 46 -24.75 10.80 -19.66
C GLY A 46 -23.31 10.94 -20.16
N ARG A 47 -22.34 10.51 -19.32
CA ARG A 47 -20.89 10.69 -19.55
C ARG A 47 -20.35 9.91 -20.75
N GLY A 48 -21.02 8.83 -21.14
CA GLY A 48 -20.67 8.01 -22.32
C GLY A 48 -21.30 8.45 -23.62
N LYS A 49 -22.16 9.49 -23.61
CA LYS A 49 -22.95 9.93 -24.77
C LYS A 49 -22.05 10.33 -25.96
N GLY A 50 -22.31 9.70 -27.10
CA GLY A 50 -21.57 10.00 -28.35
C GLY A 50 -20.15 9.45 -28.42
N LYS A 51 -19.76 8.59 -27.48
CA LYS A 51 -18.46 7.95 -27.40
C LYS A 51 -18.49 6.48 -27.87
N ASN A 52 -17.33 5.84 -27.98
CA ASN A 52 -17.19 4.48 -28.51
C ASN A 52 -17.47 3.42 -27.44
N PHE A 53 -18.70 3.39 -26.91
CA PHE A 53 -19.15 2.38 -25.97
C PHE A 53 -20.20 1.45 -26.57
N ILE A 54 -20.16 0.19 -26.19
CA ILE A 54 -21.20 -0.81 -26.45
C ILE A 54 -21.83 -1.18 -25.11
N GLY A 55 -23.06 -0.72 -24.86
CA GLY A 55 -23.80 -1.09 -23.65
C GLY A 55 -24.45 -2.43 -23.81
N ALA A 56 -24.39 -3.28 -22.80
CA ALA A 56 -25.04 -4.59 -22.77
C ALA A 56 -26.00 -4.69 -21.59
N HIS A 57 -27.15 -5.33 -21.80
CA HIS A 57 -28.18 -5.53 -20.79
C HIS A 57 -28.16 -6.95 -20.20
N SER A 58 -27.39 -7.87 -20.80
CA SER A 58 -27.10 -9.20 -20.26
C SER A 58 -25.62 -9.54 -20.38
N LEU A 59 -25.16 -10.57 -19.65
CA LEU A 59 -23.77 -11.03 -19.75
C LEU A 59 -23.50 -11.70 -21.10
N GLU A 60 -24.50 -12.34 -21.69
CA GLU A 60 -24.42 -12.94 -23.03
C GLU A 60 -24.17 -11.88 -24.11
N GLU A 61 -24.96 -10.79 -24.10
CA GLU A 61 -24.77 -9.64 -24.98
C GLU A 61 -23.39 -9.02 -24.77
N PHE A 62 -22.99 -8.83 -23.50
CA PHE A 62 -21.71 -8.25 -23.14
C PHE A 62 -20.54 -9.06 -23.69
N VAL A 63 -20.51 -10.37 -23.42
CA VAL A 63 -19.43 -11.26 -23.90
C VAL A 63 -19.42 -11.34 -25.42
N ALA A 64 -20.60 -11.44 -26.07
CA ALA A 64 -20.71 -11.49 -27.53
C ALA A 64 -20.23 -10.20 -28.21
N SER A 65 -20.26 -9.06 -27.53
CA SER A 65 -19.83 -7.76 -28.06
C SER A 65 -18.30 -7.55 -28.01
N ILE A 66 -17.51 -8.44 -27.40
CA ILE A 66 -16.05 -8.29 -27.24
C ILE A 66 -15.32 -9.12 -28.30
N GLU A 67 -14.26 -8.56 -28.86
CA GLU A 67 -13.36 -9.21 -29.83
C GLU A 67 -12.49 -10.28 -29.15
N ARG A 68 -12.21 -11.40 -29.84
CA ARG A 68 -11.37 -12.50 -29.35
C ARG A 68 -9.87 -12.23 -29.56
N PRO A 69 -9.02 -12.66 -28.59
CA PRO A 69 -9.38 -13.22 -27.29
C PRO A 69 -10.09 -12.16 -26.45
N ARG A 70 -11.22 -12.54 -25.86
CA ARG A 70 -12.04 -11.61 -25.10
C ARG A 70 -11.32 -11.19 -23.81
N LYS A 71 -11.31 -9.91 -23.54
CA LYS A 71 -10.72 -9.30 -22.32
C LYS A 71 -11.87 -8.77 -21.47
N VAL A 72 -12.19 -9.45 -20.40
CA VAL A 72 -13.32 -9.13 -19.50
C VAL A 72 -12.78 -8.63 -18.19
N MET A 73 -12.82 -7.33 -17.98
CA MET A 73 -12.37 -6.69 -16.74
C MET A 73 -13.52 -6.49 -15.77
N MET A 74 -13.28 -6.80 -14.51
CA MET A 74 -14.23 -6.59 -13.41
C MET A 74 -13.70 -5.53 -12.46
N LEU A 75 -14.51 -4.52 -12.16
CA LEU A 75 -14.31 -3.54 -11.09
C LEU A 75 -15.46 -3.66 -10.10
N VAL A 76 -15.50 -4.76 -9.37
CA VAL A 76 -16.52 -5.11 -8.39
C VAL A 76 -15.93 -5.20 -6.98
N LYS A 77 -16.80 -5.33 -5.97
CA LYS A 77 -16.35 -5.52 -4.59
C LYS A 77 -15.56 -6.82 -4.47
N ALA A 78 -14.40 -6.75 -3.84
CA ALA A 78 -13.54 -7.91 -3.56
C ALA A 78 -14.26 -9.01 -2.76
N GLY A 79 -13.77 -10.25 -2.87
CA GLY A 79 -14.32 -11.44 -2.22
C GLY A 79 -15.38 -12.13 -3.09
N LYS A 80 -16.43 -12.67 -2.48
CA LYS A 80 -17.47 -13.47 -3.13
C LYS A 80 -18.03 -12.87 -4.45
N PRO A 81 -18.30 -11.56 -4.59
CA PRO A 81 -18.77 -11.01 -5.86
C PRO A 81 -17.87 -11.29 -7.07
N VAL A 82 -16.55 -11.37 -6.87
CA VAL A 82 -15.61 -11.73 -7.94
C VAL A 82 -15.79 -13.20 -8.33
N ASP A 83 -15.89 -14.10 -7.34
CA ASP A 83 -16.14 -15.52 -7.59
C ASP A 83 -17.47 -15.73 -8.30
N ASP A 84 -18.53 -15.05 -7.88
CA ASP A 84 -19.86 -15.12 -8.51
C ASP A 84 -19.80 -14.73 -10.00
N PHE A 85 -19.07 -13.65 -10.35
CA PHE A 85 -18.91 -13.24 -11.74
C PHE A 85 -18.05 -14.22 -12.55
N ILE A 86 -17.00 -14.80 -11.95
CA ILE A 86 -16.21 -15.85 -12.62
C ILE A 86 -17.14 -17.01 -13.03
N GLU A 87 -17.96 -17.52 -12.12
CA GLU A 87 -18.90 -18.62 -12.41
C GLU A 87 -19.91 -18.28 -13.51
N LEU A 88 -20.41 -17.04 -13.54
CA LEU A 88 -21.34 -16.58 -14.58
C LEU A 88 -20.66 -16.40 -15.94
N LEU A 89 -19.37 -16.07 -15.98
CA LEU A 89 -18.61 -15.85 -17.21
C LEU A 89 -18.09 -17.15 -17.82
N LEU A 90 -17.73 -18.15 -17.00
CA LEU A 90 -17.14 -19.39 -17.47
C LEU A 90 -17.92 -20.08 -18.61
N PRO A 91 -19.26 -20.19 -18.56
CA PRO A 91 -20.02 -20.84 -19.67
C PRO A 91 -20.12 -19.99 -20.94
N LEU A 92 -19.77 -18.70 -20.88
CA LEU A 92 -19.88 -17.75 -21.99
C LEU A 92 -18.54 -17.51 -22.71
N LEU A 93 -17.43 -17.85 -22.03
CA LEU A 93 -16.07 -17.63 -22.53
C LEU A 93 -15.51 -18.90 -23.17
N GLU A 94 -14.53 -18.71 -24.03
CA GLU A 94 -13.87 -19.77 -24.77
C GLU A 94 -12.37 -19.85 -24.44
N PRO A 95 -11.70 -21.00 -24.63
CA PRO A 95 -10.27 -21.13 -24.34
C PRO A 95 -9.44 -20.01 -24.94
N GLY A 96 -8.56 -19.44 -24.11
CA GLY A 96 -7.72 -18.29 -24.45
C GLY A 96 -8.34 -16.91 -24.17
N ASP A 97 -9.64 -16.85 -23.80
CA ASP A 97 -10.23 -15.60 -23.30
C ASP A 97 -9.69 -15.27 -21.90
N ILE A 98 -9.74 -14.00 -21.50
CA ILE A 98 -9.06 -13.46 -20.34
C ILE A 98 -10.05 -12.82 -19.38
N ILE A 99 -10.06 -13.28 -18.13
CA ILE A 99 -10.76 -12.62 -17.02
C ILE A 99 -9.77 -11.73 -16.28
N ILE A 100 -10.13 -10.47 -16.06
CA ILE A 100 -9.29 -9.47 -15.38
C ILE A 100 -10.00 -8.99 -14.13
N ASP A 101 -9.40 -9.20 -12.96
CA ASP A 101 -9.86 -8.64 -11.68
C ASP A 101 -9.10 -7.34 -11.41
N GLY A 102 -9.77 -6.20 -11.64
CA GLY A 102 -9.23 -4.87 -11.39
C GLY A 102 -9.57 -4.30 -10.01
N GLY A 103 -10.19 -5.11 -9.15
CA GLY A 103 -10.54 -4.73 -7.78
C GLY A 103 -9.34 -4.75 -6.82
N ASN A 104 -9.58 -4.40 -5.56
CA ASN A 104 -8.59 -4.59 -4.49
C ASN A 104 -8.80 -5.97 -3.85
N SER A 105 -8.59 -7.03 -4.61
CA SER A 105 -8.76 -8.40 -4.13
C SER A 105 -7.59 -8.84 -3.22
N HIS A 106 -7.90 -9.72 -2.28
CA HIS A 106 -6.89 -10.35 -1.44
C HIS A 106 -6.06 -11.34 -2.28
N PHE A 107 -4.75 -11.22 -2.26
CA PHE A 107 -3.87 -11.95 -3.18
C PHE A 107 -3.99 -13.49 -3.09
N PRO A 108 -4.24 -14.13 -1.92
CA PRO A 108 -4.49 -15.57 -1.87
C PRO A 108 -5.74 -16.00 -2.64
N ASP A 109 -6.80 -15.16 -2.62
CA ASP A 109 -7.98 -15.41 -3.47
C ASP A 109 -7.62 -15.30 -4.95
N THR A 110 -6.76 -14.36 -5.32
CA THR A 110 -6.27 -14.19 -6.69
C THR A 110 -5.47 -15.42 -7.14
N MET A 111 -4.59 -15.95 -6.29
CA MET A 111 -3.85 -17.18 -6.58
C MET A 111 -4.79 -18.36 -6.83
N ARG A 112 -5.77 -18.55 -5.95
CA ARG A 112 -6.80 -19.59 -6.10
C ARG A 112 -7.60 -19.43 -7.39
N ARG A 113 -8.02 -18.19 -7.70
CA ARG A 113 -8.78 -17.85 -8.91
C ARG A 113 -7.97 -18.07 -10.17
N THR A 114 -6.69 -17.69 -10.17
CA THR A 114 -5.78 -17.94 -11.30
C THR A 114 -5.72 -19.44 -11.62
N ALA A 115 -5.41 -20.27 -10.64
CA ALA A 115 -5.35 -21.72 -10.83
C ALA A 115 -6.70 -22.31 -11.29
N TYR A 116 -7.82 -21.82 -10.73
CA TYR A 116 -9.15 -22.29 -11.10
C TYR A 116 -9.52 -21.92 -12.54
N VAL A 117 -9.33 -20.67 -12.93
CA VAL A 117 -9.66 -20.16 -14.27
C VAL A 117 -8.78 -20.82 -15.33
N GLU A 118 -7.48 -21.00 -15.06
CA GLU A 118 -6.56 -21.72 -15.94
C GLU A 118 -6.98 -23.19 -16.14
N SER A 119 -7.49 -23.84 -15.09
CA SER A 119 -8.03 -25.21 -15.20
C SER A 119 -9.22 -25.36 -16.17
N LYS A 120 -9.85 -24.22 -16.54
CA LYS A 120 -10.93 -24.14 -17.53
C LYS A 120 -10.45 -23.74 -18.93
N GLY A 121 -9.13 -23.61 -19.12
CA GLY A 121 -8.51 -23.19 -20.39
C GLY A 121 -8.57 -21.68 -20.66
N LEU A 122 -8.95 -20.88 -19.67
CA LEU A 122 -8.97 -19.42 -19.73
C LEU A 122 -7.73 -18.84 -19.08
N LEU A 123 -7.49 -17.53 -19.25
CA LEU A 123 -6.42 -16.81 -18.60
C LEU A 123 -6.98 -15.85 -17.55
N TYR A 124 -6.21 -15.61 -16.48
CA TYR A 124 -6.61 -14.72 -15.39
C TYR A 124 -5.56 -13.66 -15.11
N VAL A 125 -5.99 -12.40 -14.92
CA VAL A 125 -5.13 -11.30 -14.53
C VAL A 125 -5.71 -10.63 -13.30
N GLY A 126 -4.95 -10.63 -12.19
CA GLY A 126 -5.23 -9.79 -11.04
C GLY A 126 -4.43 -8.50 -11.16
N THR A 127 -5.11 -7.37 -11.34
CA THR A 127 -4.41 -6.09 -11.51
C THR A 127 -4.82 -5.08 -10.44
N GLY A 128 -3.87 -4.63 -9.62
CA GLY A 128 -4.07 -3.49 -8.77
C GLY A 128 -4.18 -2.21 -9.60
N VAL A 129 -5.24 -1.44 -9.39
CA VAL A 129 -5.45 -0.13 -10.00
C VAL A 129 -5.40 0.93 -8.90
N SER A 130 -4.53 1.92 -9.03
CA SER A 130 -4.34 3.00 -8.07
C SER A 130 -4.66 4.37 -8.68
N GLY A 131 -4.67 5.43 -7.84
CA GLY A 131 -4.86 6.82 -8.27
C GLY A 131 -6.24 7.40 -7.97
N GLY A 132 -7.14 6.63 -7.35
CA GLY A 132 -8.49 7.09 -7.01
C GLY A 132 -9.32 7.48 -8.24
N GLU A 133 -10.32 8.32 -8.04
CA GLU A 133 -11.25 8.75 -9.08
C GLU A 133 -10.53 9.48 -10.24
N GLU A 134 -9.72 10.45 -9.89
CA GLU A 134 -8.99 11.26 -10.87
C GLU A 134 -7.94 10.44 -11.62
N GLY A 135 -7.20 9.59 -10.91
CA GLY A 135 -6.20 8.71 -11.52
C GLY A 135 -6.83 7.72 -12.50
N ALA A 136 -7.97 7.12 -12.17
CA ALA A 136 -8.69 6.25 -13.09
C ALA A 136 -9.05 6.94 -14.42
N LEU A 137 -9.43 8.21 -14.36
CA LEU A 137 -9.79 9.02 -15.54
C LEU A 137 -8.58 9.51 -16.32
N LYS A 138 -7.54 10.00 -15.65
CA LYS A 138 -6.41 10.71 -16.28
C LYS A 138 -5.19 9.82 -16.51
N GLY A 139 -5.07 8.73 -15.81
CA GLY A 139 -3.96 7.78 -15.87
C GLY A 139 -3.68 7.14 -14.51
N PRO A 140 -4.12 5.90 -14.28
CA PRO A 140 -3.80 5.17 -13.06
C PRO A 140 -2.40 4.56 -13.10
N SER A 141 -1.84 4.25 -11.93
CA SER A 141 -0.83 3.21 -11.82
C SER A 141 -1.50 1.85 -11.88
N MET A 142 -0.99 0.92 -12.68
CA MET A 142 -1.54 -0.42 -12.84
C MET A 142 -0.49 -1.48 -12.58
N MET A 143 -0.84 -2.47 -11.78
CA MET A 143 0.06 -3.54 -11.30
C MET A 143 -0.51 -4.90 -11.71
N PRO A 144 -0.41 -5.30 -13.00
CA PRO A 144 -0.94 -6.57 -13.49
C PRO A 144 -0.05 -7.75 -13.11
N GLY A 145 -0.69 -8.84 -12.68
CA GLY A 145 -0.07 -10.15 -12.48
C GLY A 145 -1.09 -11.25 -12.73
N GLY A 146 -0.68 -12.51 -12.77
CA GLY A 146 -1.60 -13.64 -13.02
C GLY A 146 -1.04 -14.65 -14.01
N SER A 147 -1.82 -15.00 -15.04
CA SER A 147 -1.39 -15.88 -16.14
C SER A 147 -0.41 -15.14 -17.06
N PRO A 148 0.87 -15.54 -17.18
CA PRO A 148 1.85 -14.80 -17.99
C PRO A 148 1.44 -14.67 -19.46
N ALA A 149 0.77 -15.68 -20.03
CA ALA A 149 0.29 -15.65 -21.41
C ALA A 149 -0.77 -14.57 -21.67
N ALA A 150 -1.40 -14.02 -20.64
CA ALA A 150 -2.37 -12.93 -20.79
C ALA A 150 -1.70 -11.57 -21.05
N TRP A 151 -0.43 -11.40 -20.66
CA TRP A 151 0.23 -10.10 -20.70
C TRP A 151 0.29 -9.50 -22.10
N ASP A 152 0.68 -10.26 -23.11
CA ASP A 152 0.78 -9.78 -24.48
C ASP A 152 -0.56 -9.29 -25.04
N HIS A 153 -1.68 -9.78 -24.51
CA HIS A 153 -3.03 -9.39 -24.94
C HIS A 153 -3.55 -8.13 -24.25
N VAL A 154 -3.11 -7.83 -23.02
CA VAL A 154 -3.61 -6.70 -22.22
C VAL A 154 -2.62 -5.53 -22.15
N LYS A 155 -1.34 -5.78 -22.40
CA LYS A 155 -0.24 -4.84 -22.24
C LYS A 155 -0.48 -3.51 -22.93
N GLU A 156 -0.86 -3.54 -24.21
CA GLU A 156 -1.05 -2.33 -25.01
C GLU A 156 -2.13 -1.43 -24.40
N ILE A 157 -3.29 -2.01 -24.04
CA ILE A 157 -4.41 -1.28 -23.44
C ILE A 157 -3.98 -0.71 -22.08
N PHE A 158 -3.41 -1.55 -21.21
CA PHE A 158 -3.04 -1.14 -19.85
C PHE A 158 -1.96 -0.05 -19.87
N GLN A 159 -0.94 -0.21 -20.68
CA GLN A 159 0.10 0.80 -20.85
C GLN A 159 -0.43 2.08 -21.50
N ALA A 160 -1.40 2.01 -22.42
CA ALA A 160 -2.01 3.21 -23.01
C ALA A 160 -2.77 4.04 -21.98
N VAL A 161 -3.56 3.40 -21.10
CA VAL A 161 -4.41 4.09 -20.10
C VAL A 161 -3.65 4.50 -18.85
N ALA A 162 -2.53 3.85 -18.54
CA ALA A 162 -1.73 4.17 -17.36
C ALA A 162 -1.13 5.58 -17.42
N ALA A 163 -0.84 6.15 -16.25
CA ALA A 163 -0.08 7.40 -16.13
C ALA A 163 1.25 7.30 -16.90
N LYS A 164 1.69 8.43 -17.40
CA LYS A 164 3.00 8.55 -18.09
C LYS A 164 3.90 9.48 -17.30
N VAL A 165 5.15 9.07 -17.12
CA VAL A 165 6.20 9.85 -16.46
C VAL A 165 7.45 9.89 -17.34
N ASP A 166 8.35 10.83 -17.10
CA ASP A 166 9.71 10.91 -17.68
C ASP A 166 9.82 10.47 -19.15
N GLY A 167 9.29 11.28 -20.05
CA GLY A 167 9.41 10.99 -21.49
C GLY A 167 8.40 9.97 -22.04
N GLY A 168 7.34 9.70 -21.30
CA GLY A 168 6.23 8.85 -21.77
C GLY A 168 6.29 7.41 -21.26
N VAL A 169 7.13 7.11 -20.27
CA VAL A 169 7.21 5.78 -19.64
C VAL A 169 5.90 5.50 -18.90
N PRO A 170 5.19 4.38 -19.20
CA PRO A 170 3.93 4.07 -18.54
C PRO A 170 4.16 3.58 -17.10
N CYS A 171 3.30 4.01 -16.17
CA CYS A 171 3.24 3.49 -14.82
C CYS A 171 2.45 2.17 -14.77
N CYS A 172 2.83 1.25 -15.63
CA CYS A 172 2.25 -0.08 -15.78
C CYS A 172 3.25 -1.02 -16.45
N ASP A 173 3.57 -2.11 -15.76
CA ASP A 173 4.33 -3.22 -16.32
C ASP A 173 3.90 -4.52 -15.65
N TRP A 174 4.30 -5.67 -16.22
CA TRP A 174 4.04 -6.96 -15.61
C TRP A 174 4.75 -7.10 -14.28
N VAL A 175 4.00 -7.47 -13.24
CA VAL A 175 4.54 -7.63 -11.87
C VAL A 175 5.05 -9.03 -11.64
N GLY A 176 4.29 -10.05 -12.01
CA GLY A 176 4.63 -11.46 -11.78
C GLY A 176 3.42 -12.39 -11.89
N GLU A 177 3.64 -13.65 -11.61
CA GLU A 177 2.67 -14.72 -11.73
C GLU A 177 1.63 -14.68 -10.62
N ASN A 178 0.54 -15.39 -10.84
CA ASN A 178 -0.52 -15.67 -9.84
C ASN A 178 -1.04 -14.38 -9.16
N GLY A 179 -0.88 -14.33 -7.83
CA GLY A 179 -1.35 -13.22 -7.00
C GLY A 179 -0.44 -12.00 -6.95
N ALA A 180 0.71 -11.99 -7.64
CA ALA A 180 1.76 -10.99 -7.50
C ALA A 180 1.27 -9.54 -7.73
N GLY A 181 0.39 -9.31 -8.70
CA GLY A 181 -0.16 -7.98 -8.99
C GLY A 181 -0.97 -7.41 -7.82
N HIS A 182 -1.90 -8.19 -7.28
CA HIS A 182 -2.67 -7.77 -6.11
C HIS A 182 -1.84 -7.71 -4.82
N PHE A 183 -0.83 -8.57 -4.70
CA PHE A 183 0.11 -8.51 -3.58
C PHE A 183 0.89 -7.20 -3.57
N VAL A 184 1.50 -6.81 -4.68
CA VAL A 184 2.23 -5.55 -4.81
C VAL A 184 1.30 -4.35 -4.58
N LYS A 185 0.04 -4.42 -5.05
CA LYS A 185 -0.97 -3.40 -4.73
C LYS A 185 -1.33 -3.36 -3.25
N MET A 186 -1.40 -4.49 -2.58
CA MET A 186 -1.65 -4.58 -1.14
C MET A 186 -0.50 -3.92 -0.36
N VAL A 187 0.75 -4.21 -0.69
CA VAL A 187 1.94 -3.57 -0.08
C VAL A 187 1.96 -2.07 -0.34
N HIS A 188 1.66 -1.64 -1.59
CA HIS A 188 1.47 -0.22 -1.91
C HIS A 188 0.49 0.44 -0.94
N ASN A 189 -0.66 -0.18 -0.68
CA ASN A 189 -1.65 0.37 0.25
C ASN A 189 -1.16 0.36 1.70
N GLY A 190 -0.35 -0.62 2.10
CA GLY A 190 0.30 -0.61 3.42
C GLY A 190 1.24 0.59 3.59
N ILE A 191 2.09 0.86 2.61
CA ILE A 191 2.96 2.04 2.56
C ILE A 191 2.13 3.33 2.61
N GLU A 192 1.01 3.39 1.87
CA GLU A 192 0.06 4.51 1.91
C GLU A 192 -0.43 4.79 3.33
N TYR A 193 -0.78 3.74 4.09
CA TYR A 193 -1.19 3.88 5.49
C TYR A 193 -0.06 4.46 6.35
N GLY A 194 1.17 3.98 6.14
CA GLY A 194 2.37 4.51 6.80
C GLY A 194 2.59 6.00 6.51
N ASP A 195 2.62 6.36 5.23
CA ASP A 195 2.80 7.75 4.80
C ASP A 195 1.72 8.69 5.37
N MET A 196 0.45 8.26 5.33
CA MET A 196 -0.64 9.05 5.91
C MET A 196 -0.47 9.22 7.42
N GLN A 197 -0.07 8.17 8.14
CA GLN A 197 0.07 8.25 9.59
C GLN A 197 1.20 9.20 10.01
N ILE A 198 2.38 9.13 9.39
CA ILE A 198 3.49 10.05 9.74
C ILE A 198 3.17 11.50 9.39
N ILE A 199 2.42 11.76 8.32
CA ILE A 199 1.92 13.10 7.97
C ILE A 199 0.95 13.60 9.05
N ASN A 200 0.03 12.75 9.50
CA ASN A 200 -0.94 13.09 10.55
C ASN A 200 -0.26 13.33 11.90
N GLU A 201 0.81 12.60 12.23
CA GLU A 201 1.62 12.84 13.43
C GLU A 201 2.32 14.19 13.38
N ALA A 202 2.81 14.58 12.21
CA ALA A 202 3.37 15.92 12.00
C ALA A 202 2.32 17.03 12.15
N TYR A 203 1.14 16.84 11.53
CA TYR A 203 0.00 17.76 11.72
C TYR A 203 -0.37 17.91 13.20
N HIS A 204 -0.46 16.81 13.94
CA HIS A 204 -0.78 16.81 15.37
C HIS A 204 0.27 17.55 16.20
N LEU A 205 1.57 17.32 15.95
CA LEU A 205 2.65 18.04 16.62
C LEU A 205 2.63 19.53 16.34
N MET A 206 2.42 19.94 15.10
CA MET A 206 2.34 21.37 14.77
C MET A 206 1.11 22.02 15.41
N LYS A 207 -0.04 21.32 15.44
CA LYS A 207 -1.26 21.82 16.05
C LYS A 207 -1.14 21.93 17.56
N ASP A 208 -0.91 20.82 18.26
CA ASP A 208 -1.08 20.71 19.71
C ASP A 208 0.19 21.09 20.49
N LEU A 209 1.39 20.97 19.91
CA LEU A 209 2.63 21.36 20.55
C LEU A 209 3.04 22.78 20.20
N LEU A 210 2.98 23.16 18.91
CA LEU A 210 3.39 24.47 18.44
C LEU A 210 2.26 25.50 18.39
N ASN A 211 1.01 25.09 18.66
CA ASN A 211 -0.21 25.90 18.57
C ASN A 211 -0.37 26.59 17.19
N MET A 212 -0.08 25.86 16.12
CA MET A 212 -0.24 26.35 14.75
C MET A 212 -1.62 26.01 14.23
N ASP A 213 -2.27 26.98 13.61
CA ASP A 213 -3.54 26.71 12.91
C ASP A 213 -3.32 26.00 11.55
N ALA A 214 -4.43 25.58 10.90
CA ALA A 214 -4.33 24.85 9.65
C ALA A 214 -3.73 25.68 8.50
N PHE A 215 -3.96 27.00 8.48
CA PHE A 215 -3.41 27.87 7.44
C PHE A 215 -1.90 28.12 7.61
N GLU A 216 -1.41 28.21 8.85
CA GLU A 216 0.02 28.26 9.14
C GLU A 216 0.69 26.95 8.71
N GLN A 217 0.07 25.81 9.02
CA GLN A 217 0.56 24.49 8.61
C GLN A 217 0.52 24.30 7.08
N HIS A 218 -0.48 24.83 6.39
CA HIS A 218 -0.53 24.84 4.93
C HIS A 218 0.77 25.38 4.31
N GLU A 219 1.28 26.53 4.79
CA GLU A 219 2.50 27.12 4.26
C GLU A 219 3.73 26.24 4.52
N ILE A 220 3.76 25.48 5.61
CA ILE A 220 4.83 24.53 5.91
C ILE A 220 4.78 23.34 4.94
N PHE A 221 3.62 22.69 4.80
CA PHE A 221 3.46 21.57 3.87
C PHE A 221 3.72 21.96 2.41
N LYS A 222 3.31 23.17 2.00
CA LYS A 222 3.59 23.73 0.68
C LYS A 222 5.10 23.95 0.44
N LYS A 223 5.86 24.33 1.47
CA LYS A 223 7.33 24.40 1.42
C LYS A 223 7.92 23.00 1.29
N TRP A 224 7.49 22.05 2.11
CA TRP A 224 7.97 20.67 2.10
C TRP A 224 7.71 19.96 0.77
N ASN A 225 6.58 20.25 0.11
CA ASN A 225 6.25 19.70 -1.19
C ASN A 225 7.16 20.16 -2.35
N LYS A 226 8.06 21.12 -2.10
CA LYS A 226 9.10 21.55 -3.05
C LYS A 226 10.46 20.89 -2.78
N GLY A 227 10.59 20.19 -1.65
CA GLY A 227 11.80 19.59 -1.15
C GLY A 227 11.86 18.08 -1.30
N VAL A 228 12.47 17.42 -0.32
CA VAL A 228 12.66 15.96 -0.27
C VAL A 228 11.35 15.20 -0.01
N LEU A 229 10.35 15.88 0.55
CA LEU A 229 9.02 15.32 0.85
C LEU A 229 8.02 15.45 -0.30
N ASP A 230 8.42 15.99 -1.47
CA ASP A 230 7.55 16.06 -2.65
C ASP A 230 6.88 14.72 -2.91
N SER A 231 5.57 14.71 -2.73
CA SER A 231 4.73 13.52 -2.88
C SER A 231 3.25 13.93 -3.02
N TYR A 232 2.45 13.02 -3.59
CA TYR A 232 1.02 13.25 -3.74
C TYR A 232 0.29 13.49 -2.40
N LEU A 233 0.66 12.75 -1.34
CA LEU A 233 0.02 12.93 -0.03
C LEU A 233 0.40 14.26 0.63
N ILE A 234 1.61 14.77 0.46
CA ILE A 234 2.00 16.10 0.93
C ILE A 234 1.28 17.19 0.11
N GLU A 235 1.15 17.00 -1.22
CA GLU A 235 0.42 17.90 -2.11
C GLU A 235 -1.03 18.06 -1.66
N ILE A 236 -1.79 16.95 -1.53
CA ILE A 236 -3.19 17.02 -1.10
C ILE A 236 -3.35 17.48 0.36
N THR A 237 -2.38 17.23 1.24
CA THR A 237 -2.39 17.78 2.60
C THR A 237 -2.31 19.31 2.56
N THR A 238 -1.49 19.86 1.66
CA THR A 238 -1.41 21.30 1.43
C THR A 238 -2.78 21.87 1.06
N ASP A 239 -3.48 21.25 0.10
CA ASP A 239 -4.80 21.70 -0.36
C ASP A 239 -5.87 21.56 0.72
N ILE A 240 -5.87 20.44 1.46
CA ILE A 240 -6.82 20.18 2.56
C ILE A 240 -6.68 21.25 3.65
N LEU A 241 -5.47 21.58 4.05
CA LEU A 241 -5.22 22.56 5.11
C LEU A 241 -5.61 24.00 4.72
N ALA A 242 -5.60 24.31 3.42
CA ALA A 242 -6.04 25.61 2.89
C ALA A 242 -7.56 25.70 2.71
N PHE A 243 -8.27 24.56 2.72
CA PHE A 243 -9.70 24.54 2.37
C PHE A 243 -10.55 25.13 3.49
N LYS A 244 -11.38 26.12 3.11
CA LYS A 244 -12.29 26.82 4.02
C LYS A 244 -13.69 26.25 3.91
N ASP A 245 -14.34 26.07 5.05
CA ASP A 245 -15.77 25.81 5.12
C ASP A 245 -16.58 27.11 4.85
N GLU A 246 -17.90 27.00 4.76
CA GLU A 246 -18.81 28.09 4.47
C GLU A 246 -18.68 29.30 5.42
N ASP A 247 -18.29 29.06 6.68
CA ASP A 247 -18.06 30.11 7.69
C ASP A 247 -16.63 30.69 7.66
N GLY A 248 -15.78 30.25 6.71
CA GLY A 248 -14.41 30.71 6.55
C GLY A 248 -13.38 30.02 7.46
N SER A 249 -13.80 29.13 8.38
CA SER A 249 -12.90 28.32 9.19
C SER A 249 -12.30 27.17 8.39
N PRO A 250 -11.14 26.58 8.83
CA PRO A 250 -10.59 25.42 8.17
C PRO A 250 -11.56 24.21 8.25
N LEU A 251 -11.93 23.62 7.11
CA LEU A 251 -12.83 22.46 7.09
C LEU A 251 -12.25 21.26 7.85
N VAL A 252 -10.94 21.06 7.81
CA VAL A 252 -10.25 19.95 8.49
C VAL A 252 -10.56 19.91 10.00
N GLU A 253 -10.76 21.06 10.63
CA GLU A 253 -11.09 21.14 12.06
C GLU A 253 -12.52 20.69 12.41
N LYS A 254 -13.39 20.56 11.41
CA LYS A 254 -14.77 20.08 11.57
C LYS A 254 -14.94 18.60 11.24
N ILE A 255 -13.89 17.97 10.69
CA ILE A 255 -13.92 16.54 10.34
C ILE A 255 -13.74 15.72 11.61
N LEU A 256 -14.64 14.74 11.82
CA LEU A 256 -14.52 13.82 12.96
C LEU A 256 -13.21 13.00 12.87
N ASP A 257 -12.48 12.93 13.96
CA ASP A 257 -11.18 12.25 14.10
C ASP A 257 -11.32 10.73 14.20
N THR A 258 -12.01 10.12 13.25
CA THR A 258 -12.12 8.67 13.06
C THR A 258 -11.72 8.31 11.64
N ALA A 259 -10.81 7.36 11.48
CA ALA A 259 -10.32 6.94 10.18
C ALA A 259 -10.79 5.52 9.84
N GLY A 260 -11.54 5.38 8.74
CA GLY A 260 -11.97 4.10 8.22
C GLY A 260 -10.86 3.36 7.47
N GLN A 261 -11.07 2.06 7.23
CA GLN A 261 -10.20 1.24 6.39
C GLN A 261 -10.99 0.21 5.58
N LYS A 262 -10.49 -0.12 4.39
CA LYS A 262 -11.08 -1.18 3.53
C LYS A 262 -10.40 -2.55 3.73
N GLY A 263 -9.39 -2.64 4.59
CA GLY A 263 -8.71 -3.88 4.98
C GLY A 263 -7.35 -4.13 4.31
N THR A 264 -6.96 -3.42 3.26
CA THR A 264 -5.69 -3.65 2.55
C THR A 264 -4.44 -3.44 3.41
N GLY A 265 -4.39 -2.38 4.23
CA GLY A 265 -3.31 -2.16 5.20
C GLY A 265 -3.27 -3.25 6.28
N LYS A 266 -4.45 -3.69 6.76
CA LYS A 266 -4.54 -4.84 7.67
C LYS A 266 -3.97 -6.11 7.03
N TRP A 267 -4.33 -6.42 5.78
CA TRP A 267 -3.78 -7.59 5.09
C TRP A 267 -2.27 -7.52 4.95
N THR A 268 -1.71 -6.33 4.67
CA THR A 268 -0.26 -6.13 4.61
C THR A 268 0.40 -6.48 5.94
N ALA A 269 -0.15 -5.99 7.07
CA ALA A 269 0.38 -6.26 8.41
C ALA A 269 0.24 -7.75 8.80
N VAL A 270 -0.90 -8.39 8.50
CA VAL A 270 -1.12 -9.82 8.76
C VAL A 270 -0.15 -10.67 7.95
N THR A 271 -0.01 -10.40 6.65
CA THR A 271 0.93 -11.14 5.80
C THR A 271 2.38 -11.00 6.27
N ALA A 272 2.76 -9.81 6.76
CA ALA A 272 4.09 -9.60 7.32
C ALA A 272 4.33 -10.44 8.59
N LEU A 273 3.31 -10.57 9.45
CA LEU A 273 3.38 -11.46 10.62
C LEU A 273 3.49 -12.94 10.22
N ASP A 274 2.72 -13.35 9.20
CA ASP A 274 2.76 -14.72 8.67
C ASP A 274 4.12 -15.07 8.06
N LEU A 275 4.80 -14.08 7.45
CA LEU A 275 6.13 -14.23 6.81
C LEU A 275 7.31 -13.85 7.72
N GLY A 276 7.07 -13.50 8.98
CA GLY A 276 8.12 -13.11 9.94
C GLY A 276 8.81 -11.77 9.64
N ILE A 277 8.19 -10.88 8.86
CA ILE A 277 8.77 -9.59 8.48
C ILE A 277 8.39 -8.49 9.50
N PRO A 278 9.36 -7.73 10.04
CA PRO A 278 9.10 -6.70 11.06
C PRO A 278 8.52 -5.41 10.44
N LEU A 279 7.28 -5.46 9.99
CA LEU A 279 6.55 -4.37 9.34
C LEU A 279 5.96 -3.38 10.37
N THR A 280 6.81 -2.87 11.26
CA THR A 280 6.37 -2.17 12.48
C THR A 280 5.65 -0.86 12.20
N LEU A 281 6.18 0.01 11.33
CA LEU A 281 5.57 1.31 11.02
C LEU A 281 4.18 1.14 10.38
N ILE A 282 4.07 0.27 9.40
CA ILE A 282 2.80 0.02 8.69
C ILE A 282 1.79 -0.64 9.66
N GLY A 283 2.25 -1.57 10.52
CA GLY A 283 1.44 -2.18 11.56
C GLY A 283 0.87 -1.14 12.53
N GLU A 284 1.71 -0.24 13.05
CA GLU A 284 1.27 0.85 13.93
C GLU A 284 0.27 1.78 13.24
N SER A 285 0.42 2.04 11.96
CA SER A 285 -0.53 2.85 11.19
C SER A 285 -1.92 2.21 11.11
N VAL A 286 -1.99 0.86 11.06
CA VAL A 286 -3.25 0.13 11.13
C VAL A 286 -3.86 0.22 12.52
N PHE A 287 -3.06 0.00 13.59
CA PHE A 287 -3.52 0.11 14.97
C PHE A 287 -3.96 1.52 15.32
N SER A 288 -3.30 2.56 14.82
CA SER A 288 -3.70 3.96 14.99
C SER A 288 -5.10 4.23 14.42
N ARG A 289 -5.43 3.66 13.25
CA ARG A 289 -6.80 3.74 12.70
C ARG A 289 -7.80 3.00 13.58
N CYS A 290 -7.44 1.82 14.11
CA CYS A 290 -8.30 1.08 15.03
C CYS A 290 -8.57 1.87 16.31
N LEU A 291 -7.54 2.52 16.87
CA LEU A 291 -7.69 3.38 18.05
C LEU A 291 -8.56 4.61 17.73
N SER A 292 -8.37 5.23 16.55
CA SER A 292 -9.17 6.39 16.14
C SER A 292 -10.67 6.07 16.08
N ALA A 293 -11.02 4.86 15.65
CA ALA A 293 -12.40 4.40 15.54
C ALA A 293 -13.11 4.23 16.91
N GLN A 294 -12.37 4.18 18.02
CA GLN A 294 -12.92 4.08 19.38
C GLN A 294 -13.28 5.48 19.97
N LYS A 295 -13.89 6.35 19.17
CA LYS A 295 -14.10 7.77 19.52
C LYS A 295 -14.77 7.96 20.88
N ASP A 296 -15.89 7.30 21.13
CA ASP A 296 -16.67 7.47 22.35
C ASP A 296 -15.88 7.00 23.59
N LEU A 297 -15.13 5.88 23.45
CA LEU A 297 -14.26 5.39 24.52
C LEU A 297 -13.11 6.34 24.80
N ARG A 298 -12.50 6.92 23.74
CA ARG A 298 -11.43 7.93 23.89
C ARG A 298 -11.93 9.20 24.58
N VAL A 299 -13.17 9.64 24.29
CA VAL A 299 -13.81 10.77 24.98
C VAL A 299 -14.02 10.42 26.46
N THR A 300 -14.53 9.24 26.76
CA THR A 300 -14.68 8.79 28.15
C THR A 300 -13.34 8.75 28.88
N ALA A 301 -12.30 8.20 28.24
CA ALA A 301 -10.97 8.13 28.81
C ALA A 301 -10.38 9.51 29.07
N SER A 302 -10.53 10.47 28.14
CA SER A 302 -10.02 11.85 28.27
C SER A 302 -10.67 12.63 29.41
N ASN A 303 -11.91 12.28 29.78
CA ASN A 303 -12.61 12.87 30.92
C ASN A 303 -12.30 12.16 32.24
N THR A 304 -11.65 11.00 32.22
CA THR A 304 -11.42 10.17 33.41
C THR A 304 -9.94 10.11 33.78
N ILE A 305 -9.06 10.13 32.80
CA ILE A 305 -7.61 10.01 32.95
C ILE A 305 -6.99 11.38 32.64
N GLU A 306 -6.34 11.97 33.63
CA GLU A 306 -5.68 13.26 33.43
C GLU A 306 -4.49 13.09 32.45
N GLY A 307 -4.53 13.84 31.32
CA GLY A 307 -3.47 13.90 30.35
C GLY A 307 -2.44 14.99 30.63
N LYS A 308 -1.24 14.83 30.09
CA LYS A 308 -0.22 15.88 30.15
C LYS A 308 -0.62 17.04 29.24
N LYS A 309 -0.47 18.27 29.73
CA LYS A 309 -0.64 19.48 28.89
C LYS A 309 0.67 19.73 28.13
N PRO A 310 0.64 19.75 26.79
CA PRO A 310 1.82 20.05 25.98
C PRO A 310 2.36 21.46 26.31
N ALA A 311 3.68 21.58 26.42
CA ALA A 311 4.36 22.86 26.65
C ALA A 311 5.69 22.85 25.91
N PHE A 312 5.69 23.41 24.70
CA PHE A 312 6.90 23.47 23.88
C PHE A 312 7.89 24.49 24.44
N GLN A 313 9.13 24.06 24.61
CA GLN A 313 10.25 24.90 24.99
C GLN A 313 11.37 24.72 23.97
N GLY A 314 11.58 25.72 23.11
CA GLY A 314 12.59 25.63 22.06
C GLY A 314 12.31 26.59 20.90
N ASP A 315 13.13 26.49 19.88
CA ASP A 315 12.97 27.22 18.64
C ASP A 315 11.95 26.50 17.75
N LYS A 316 10.83 27.16 17.43
CA LYS A 316 9.76 26.61 16.59
C LYS A 316 10.25 26.26 15.18
N GLN A 317 11.08 27.11 14.58
CA GLN A 317 11.55 26.86 13.21
C GLN A 317 12.48 25.65 13.17
N GLN A 318 13.39 25.55 14.14
CA GLN A 318 14.27 24.38 14.25
C GLN A 318 13.45 23.07 14.42
N PHE A 319 12.38 23.12 15.23
CA PHE A 319 11.53 21.93 15.40
C PHE A 319 10.76 21.57 14.14
N ILE A 320 10.30 22.55 13.35
CA ILE A 320 9.66 22.33 12.04
C ILE A 320 10.67 21.71 11.05
N ASP A 321 11.91 22.19 11.04
CA ASP A 321 12.96 21.62 10.19
C ASP A 321 13.35 20.19 10.66
N ASP A 322 13.39 19.96 11.98
CA ASP A 322 13.57 18.62 12.54
C ASP A 322 12.42 17.68 12.16
N LEU A 323 11.19 18.17 12.12
CA LEU A 323 10.00 17.40 11.76
C LEU A 323 10.01 17.00 10.28
N GLU A 324 10.45 17.88 9.37
CA GLU A 324 10.66 17.54 7.96
C GLU A 324 11.62 16.35 7.81
N ASN A 325 12.75 16.39 8.51
CA ASN A 325 13.73 15.31 8.51
C ASN A 325 13.17 14.02 9.13
N ALA A 326 12.42 14.11 10.22
CA ALA A 326 11.81 12.96 10.87
C ALA A 326 10.81 12.24 9.95
N ILE A 327 9.94 13.00 9.25
CA ILE A 327 9.01 12.45 8.25
C ILE A 327 9.79 11.78 7.13
N TYR A 328 10.85 12.41 6.62
CA TYR A 328 11.64 11.86 5.52
C TYR A 328 12.31 10.54 5.90
N GLY A 329 12.94 10.48 7.09
CA GLY A 329 13.53 9.24 7.61
C GLY A 329 12.50 8.14 7.81
N ALA A 330 11.37 8.43 8.46
CA ALA A 330 10.30 7.46 8.69
C ALA A 330 9.66 6.98 7.38
N LYS A 331 9.49 7.88 6.40
CA LYS A 331 8.98 7.53 5.07
C LYS A 331 9.91 6.51 4.37
N ILE A 332 11.22 6.69 4.43
CA ILE A 332 12.19 5.73 3.88
C ILE A 332 12.03 4.36 4.57
N ILE A 333 11.86 4.32 5.89
CA ILE A 333 11.61 3.07 6.62
C ILE A 333 10.33 2.39 6.15
N SER A 334 9.24 3.14 5.93
CA SER A 334 7.98 2.58 5.43
C SER A 334 8.17 1.83 4.11
N TYR A 335 8.92 2.42 3.18
CA TYR A 335 9.23 1.77 1.90
C TYR A 335 10.21 0.61 2.07
N ALA A 336 11.25 0.75 2.90
CA ALA A 336 12.18 -0.36 3.16
C ALA A 336 11.43 -1.59 3.70
N GLN A 337 10.56 -1.43 4.69
CA GLN A 337 9.73 -2.50 5.23
C GLN A 337 8.79 -3.10 4.18
N GLY A 338 8.18 -2.27 3.31
CA GLY A 338 7.34 -2.75 2.22
C GLY A 338 8.12 -3.58 1.19
N TYR A 339 9.34 -3.18 0.87
CA TYR A 339 10.22 -3.93 -0.04
C TYR A 339 10.72 -5.22 0.57
N ASP A 340 11.06 -5.23 1.87
CA ASP A 340 11.41 -6.47 2.59
C ASP A 340 10.27 -7.49 2.53
N LEU A 341 9.04 -7.03 2.75
CA LEU A 341 7.86 -7.88 2.66
C LEU A 341 7.67 -8.43 1.23
N MET A 342 7.90 -7.60 0.19
CA MET A 342 7.82 -8.07 -1.21
C MET A 342 8.92 -9.10 -1.51
N MET A 343 10.11 -8.91 -1.00
CA MET A 343 11.23 -9.85 -1.22
C MET A 343 10.97 -11.20 -0.55
N GLU A 344 10.44 -11.21 0.67
CA GLU A 344 10.13 -12.46 1.36
C GLU A 344 8.96 -13.20 0.71
N ALA A 345 7.88 -12.49 0.39
CA ALA A 345 6.76 -13.09 -0.34
C ALA A 345 7.17 -13.63 -1.72
N ALA A 346 8.11 -12.97 -2.40
CA ALA A 346 8.63 -13.46 -3.68
C ALA A 346 9.36 -14.80 -3.52
N LYS A 347 10.10 -15.00 -2.43
CA LYS A 347 10.74 -16.28 -2.10
C LYS A 347 9.70 -17.35 -1.77
N GLU A 348 8.74 -17.02 -0.87
CA GLU A 348 7.69 -17.95 -0.43
C GLU A 348 6.84 -18.46 -1.59
N HIS A 349 6.47 -17.57 -2.52
CA HIS A 349 5.55 -17.89 -3.62
C HIS A 349 6.25 -18.17 -4.95
N GLY A 350 7.58 -18.09 -5.03
CA GLY A 350 8.36 -18.31 -6.24
C GLY A 350 8.16 -17.23 -7.31
N TRP A 351 7.85 -15.99 -6.91
CA TRP A 351 7.67 -14.87 -7.85
C TRP A 351 9.00 -14.24 -8.24
N ASN A 352 9.11 -13.84 -9.51
CA ASN A 352 10.24 -13.08 -10.01
C ASN A 352 9.86 -11.59 -10.14
N LEU A 353 9.91 -10.85 -9.01
CA LEU A 353 9.52 -9.45 -8.95
C LEU A 353 10.64 -8.53 -9.45
N ASN A 354 10.29 -7.60 -10.35
CA ASN A 354 11.18 -6.51 -10.74
C ASN A 354 11.00 -5.31 -9.78
N TYR A 355 11.77 -5.27 -8.69
CA TYR A 355 11.64 -4.25 -7.64
C TYR A 355 11.86 -2.83 -8.15
N GLY A 356 12.85 -2.61 -9.02
CA GLY A 356 13.06 -1.32 -9.66
C GLY A 356 11.92 -0.92 -10.60
N GLY A 357 11.36 -1.88 -11.34
CA GLY A 357 10.18 -1.69 -12.17
C GLY A 357 8.93 -1.34 -11.34
N ILE A 358 8.74 -1.98 -10.19
CA ILE A 358 7.66 -1.68 -9.25
C ILE A 358 7.75 -0.22 -8.76
N ALA A 359 8.94 0.25 -8.38
CA ALA A 359 9.15 1.65 -8.02
C ALA A 359 8.73 2.61 -9.14
N LEU A 360 9.02 2.27 -10.40
CA LEU A 360 8.62 3.07 -11.55
C LEU A 360 7.10 3.14 -11.75
N MET A 361 6.39 2.03 -11.50
CA MET A 361 4.93 2.01 -11.59
C MET A 361 4.27 2.94 -10.57
N TRP A 362 4.93 3.22 -9.44
CA TRP A 362 4.41 4.09 -8.38
C TRP A 362 4.74 5.58 -8.56
N ARG A 363 5.50 5.97 -9.60
CA ARG A 363 5.89 7.36 -9.83
C ARG A 363 4.79 8.27 -10.37
N GLY A 364 3.69 7.71 -10.86
CA GLY A 364 2.56 8.48 -11.36
C GLY A 364 1.26 7.71 -11.26
N GLY A 365 0.13 8.42 -11.18
CA GLY A 365 -1.19 7.79 -11.11
C GLY A 365 -1.43 6.94 -9.87
N CYS A 366 -0.74 7.20 -8.76
CA CYS A 366 -0.96 6.48 -7.51
C CYS A 366 -0.81 7.39 -6.28
N ILE A 367 -1.35 6.93 -5.17
CA ILE A 367 -1.41 7.69 -3.90
C ILE A 367 -0.02 7.85 -3.26
N ILE A 368 0.89 6.90 -3.47
CA ILE A 368 2.24 6.94 -2.87
C ILE A 368 3.31 7.53 -3.82
N ARG A 369 2.92 8.25 -4.87
CA ARG A 369 3.87 9.01 -5.69
C ARG A 369 4.80 9.84 -4.80
N SER A 370 6.11 9.63 -4.95
CA SER A 370 7.16 10.28 -4.15
C SER A 370 8.40 10.50 -4.98
N ARG A 371 9.13 11.55 -4.64
CA ARG A 371 10.34 11.97 -5.35
C ARG A 371 11.42 10.88 -5.41
N PHE A 372 11.67 10.15 -4.32
CA PHE A 372 12.74 9.15 -4.22
C PHE A 372 12.44 7.78 -4.85
N LEU A 373 11.27 7.60 -5.48
CA LEU A 373 10.98 6.33 -6.19
C LEU A 373 11.97 6.05 -7.32
N GLY A 374 12.48 7.11 -7.96
CA GLY A 374 13.58 6.99 -8.94
C GLY A 374 14.89 6.49 -8.31
N ASP A 375 15.14 6.81 -7.06
CA ASP A 375 16.34 6.38 -6.34
C ASP A 375 16.20 4.92 -5.87
N ILE A 376 14.98 4.45 -5.53
CA ILE A 376 14.71 3.01 -5.32
C ILE A 376 15.03 2.22 -6.60
N LYS A 377 14.55 2.70 -7.77
CA LYS A 377 14.91 2.05 -9.02
C LYS A 377 16.42 1.95 -9.21
N LYS A 378 17.15 3.06 -9.04
CA LYS A 378 18.61 3.07 -9.17
C LYS A 378 19.29 2.10 -8.19
N ALA A 379 18.81 2.00 -6.95
CA ALA A 379 19.35 1.10 -5.95
C ALA A 379 19.29 -0.36 -6.44
N PHE A 380 18.13 -0.82 -6.94
CA PHE A 380 17.98 -2.17 -7.47
C PHE A 380 18.63 -2.39 -8.85
N ASP A 381 18.72 -1.36 -9.70
CA ASP A 381 19.48 -1.46 -10.96
C ASP A 381 20.99 -1.62 -10.69
N ASN A 382 21.52 -0.92 -9.68
CA ASN A 382 22.92 -0.99 -9.29
C ASN A 382 23.26 -2.29 -8.52
N ASN A 383 22.32 -2.77 -7.73
CA ASN A 383 22.46 -4.00 -6.95
C ASN A 383 21.14 -4.81 -6.97
N PRO A 384 20.95 -5.70 -7.96
CA PRO A 384 19.75 -6.55 -8.02
C PRO A 384 19.58 -7.50 -6.83
N SER A 385 20.65 -7.74 -6.07
CA SER A 385 20.67 -8.57 -4.86
C SER A 385 20.60 -7.75 -3.57
N LEU A 386 20.15 -6.51 -3.64
CA LEU A 386 20.03 -5.64 -2.46
C LEU A 386 19.04 -6.24 -1.45
N GLU A 387 19.53 -6.63 -0.29
CA GLU A 387 18.75 -7.32 0.74
C GLU A 387 17.80 -6.38 1.52
N ASN A 388 18.13 -5.09 1.60
CA ASN A 388 17.31 -4.07 2.25
C ASN A 388 17.68 -2.69 1.70
N LEU A 389 16.69 -1.82 1.46
CA LEU A 389 16.92 -0.46 0.95
C LEU A 389 17.86 0.37 1.82
N LEU A 390 17.88 0.16 3.14
CA LEU A 390 18.74 0.89 4.07
C LEU A 390 20.23 0.58 3.90
N LEU A 391 20.58 -0.48 3.16
CA LEU A 391 21.96 -0.84 2.83
C LEU A 391 22.46 -0.14 1.55
N ASP A 392 21.56 0.44 0.76
CA ASP A 392 21.94 1.26 -0.38
C ASP A 392 22.54 2.60 0.10
N PRO A 393 23.64 3.09 -0.52
CA PRO A 393 24.33 4.30 -0.09
C PRO A 393 23.46 5.55 -0.02
N PHE A 394 22.51 5.73 -0.95
CA PHE A 394 21.60 6.89 -0.95
C PHE A 394 20.69 6.86 0.28
N PHE A 395 19.98 5.74 0.48
CA PHE A 395 19.00 5.61 1.57
C PHE A 395 19.68 5.57 2.94
N LYS A 396 20.80 4.87 3.06
CA LYS A 396 21.63 4.89 4.28
C LYS A 396 21.99 6.31 4.68
N ASN A 397 22.55 7.10 3.76
CA ASN A 397 22.97 8.47 4.06
C ASN A 397 21.78 9.37 4.38
N ALA A 398 20.66 9.23 3.68
CA ALA A 398 19.44 10.00 3.93
C ALA A 398 18.90 9.76 5.34
N VAL A 399 18.78 8.51 5.78
CA VAL A 399 18.28 8.18 7.12
C VAL A 399 19.28 8.62 8.21
N GLN A 400 20.57 8.40 8.01
CA GLN A 400 21.60 8.84 8.95
C GLN A 400 21.61 10.38 9.12
N SER A 401 21.41 11.12 8.05
CA SER A 401 21.33 12.59 8.11
C SER A 401 20.08 13.08 8.85
N ALA A 402 18.99 12.33 8.80
CA ALA A 402 17.74 12.65 9.48
C ALA A 402 17.73 12.26 10.96
N GLU A 403 18.59 11.34 11.40
CA GLU A 403 18.53 10.62 12.67
C GLU A 403 18.43 11.54 13.89
N GLU A 404 19.33 12.51 14.01
CA GLU A 404 19.37 13.40 15.17
C GLU A 404 18.11 14.26 15.30
N SER A 405 17.63 14.81 14.18
CA SER A 405 16.38 15.56 14.10
C SER A 405 15.19 14.69 14.50
N TRP A 406 15.14 13.48 13.98
CA TRP A 406 14.08 12.52 14.25
C TRP A 406 14.00 12.09 15.72
N ARG A 407 15.17 11.87 16.36
CA ARG A 407 15.25 11.58 17.80
C ARG A 407 14.71 12.74 18.63
N ARG A 408 15.09 13.98 18.30
CA ARG A 408 14.58 15.17 19.00
C ARG A 408 13.06 15.27 18.88
N VAL A 409 12.49 15.05 17.69
CA VAL A 409 11.04 15.05 17.46
C VAL A 409 10.35 14.01 18.33
N CYS A 410 10.77 12.74 18.26
CA CYS A 410 10.18 11.67 19.04
C CYS A 410 10.29 11.91 20.55
N ALA A 411 11.46 12.29 21.05
CA ALA A 411 11.67 12.61 22.46
C ALA A 411 10.76 13.77 22.93
N THR A 412 10.69 14.84 22.14
CA THR A 412 9.85 15.99 22.47
C THR A 412 8.37 15.62 22.48
N ALA A 413 7.89 14.85 21.50
CA ALA A 413 6.51 14.36 21.45
C ALA A 413 6.15 13.56 22.71
N LEU A 414 6.96 12.54 23.04
CA LEU A 414 6.74 11.67 24.19
C LEU A 414 6.79 12.45 25.52
N LEU A 415 7.75 13.36 25.69
CA LEU A 415 7.87 14.22 26.87
C LEU A 415 6.65 15.15 27.03
N ASN A 416 5.96 15.46 25.96
CA ASN A 416 4.76 16.30 25.98
C ASN A 416 3.43 15.53 25.90
N GLY A 417 3.47 14.20 25.90
CA GLY A 417 2.28 13.36 25.90
C GLY A 417 1.53 13.36 24.56
N ILE A 418 2.20 13.71 23.46
CA ILE A 418 1.62 13.66 22.11
C ILE A 418 2.00 12.33 21.46
N PRO A 419 1.02 11.49 21.07
CA PRO A 419 1.30 10.19 20.47
C PRO A 419 1.85 10.36 19.04
N VAL A 420 2.97 9.69 18.78
CA VAL A 420 3.62 9.61 17.47
C VAL A 420 4.07 8.17 17.19
N PRO A 421 3.12 7.19 17.18
CA PRO A 421 3.46 5.78 17.17
C PRO A 421 4.21 5.36 15.91
N ALA A 422 3.87 5.88 14.73
CA ALA A 422 4.55 5.51 13.49
C ALA A 422 5.98 6.08 13.44
N LEU A 423 6.19 7.34 13.84
CA LEU A 423 7.54 7.94 13.92
C LEU A 423 8.43 7.18 14.92
N THR A 424 7.89 6.83 16.10
CA THR A 424 8.66 6.10 17.12
C THR A 424 8.93 4.66 16.73
N SER A 425 7.96 3.95 16.16
CA SER A 425 8.15 2.56 15.76
C SER A 425 9.16 2.43 14.61
N ALA A 426 9.15 3.37 13.67
CA ALA A 426 10.14 3.42 12.59
C ALA A 426 11.57 3.69 13.12
N LEU A 427 11.72 4.59 14.08
CA LEU A 427 13.02 4.85 14.72
C LEU A 427 13.51 3.63 15.50
N ASN A 428 12.63 2.96 16.25
CA ASN A 428 12.96 1.73 16.97
C ASN A 428 13.35 0.60 15.99
N TYR A 429 12.65 0.47 14.85
CA TYR A 429 13.04 -0.48 13.81
C TYR A 429 14.46 -0.18 13.29
N PHE A 430 14.75 1.09 12.97
CA PHE A 430 16.07 1.50 12.48
C PHE A 430 17.18 1.19 13.49
N ASP A 431 16.96 1.47 14.77
CA ASP A 431 17.91 1.15 15.84
C ASP A 431 18.11 -0.36 16.00
N GLY A 432 17.02 -1.13 15.98
CA GLY A 432 17.07 -2.59 16.06
C GLY A 432 17.77 -3.20 14.84
N PHE A 433 17.43 -2.75 13.64
CA PHE A 433 17.98 -3.27 12.39
C PHE A 433 19.50 -3.12 12.29
N ARG A 434 20.07 -2.04 12.82
CA ARG A 434 21.53 -1.80 12.82
C ARG A 434 22.25 -2.30 14.08
N SER A 435 21.54 -2.96 15.00
CA SER A 435 22.13 -3.51 16.22
C SER A 435 22.61 -4.93 15.99
N GLU A 436 23.93 -5.15 16.11
CA GLU A 436 24.51 -6.48 16.00
C GLU A 436 23.95 -7.46 17.05
N ARG A 437 23.63 -6.95 18.25
CA ARG A 437 23.10 -7.74 19.34
C ARG A 437 21.86 -7.11 19.96
N LEU A 438 20.75 -7.84 19.88
CA LEU A 438 19.48 -7.47 20.52
C LEU A 438 19.30 -8.22 21.85
N PRO A 439 18.42 -7.74 22.75
CA PRO A 439 18.14 -8.40 24.03
C PRO A 439 17.31 -9.70 23.89
N ALA A 440 17.12 -10.20 22.69
CA ALA A 440 16.45 -11.45 22.39
C ALA A 440 17.11 -12.68 23.00
N ASN A 441 18.39 -12.58 23.38
CA ASN A 441 19.09 -13.62 24.14
C ASN A 441 18.44 -13.92 25.48
N LEU A 442 17.99 -12.91 26.22
CA LEU A 442 17.24 -13.10 27.48
C LEU A 442 15.87 -13.73 27.22
N LEU A 443 15.15 -13.24 26.19
CA LEU A 443 13.88 -13.81 25.79
C LEU A 443 14.02 -15.30 25.47
N GLN A 444 15.01 -15.68 24.68
CA GLN A 444 15.24 -17.09 24.32
C GLN A 444 15.67 -17.92 25.54
N ALA A 445 16.46 -17.37 26.45
CA ALA A 445 16.79 -18.05 27.72
C ALA A 445 15.54 -18.26 28.61
N GLN A 446 14.61 -17.29 28.64
CA GLN A 446 13.32 -17.45 29.33
C GLN A 446 12.49 -18.59 28.71
N ARG A 447 12.42 -18.66 27.39
CA ARG A 447 11.74 -19.76 26.68
C ARG A 447 12.35 -21.11 27.01
N ASP A 448 13.67 -21.20 27.05
CA ASP A 448 14.38 -22.42 27.42
C ASP A 448 14.16 -22.79 28.90
N TYR A 449 14.12 -21.79 29.78
CA TYR A 449 13.88 -22.00 31.23
C TYR A 449 12.54 -22.65 31.54
N PHE A 450 11.44 -22.14 30.91
CA PHE A 450 10.11 -22.64 31.22
C PHE A 450 9.63 -23.77 30.29
N GLY A 451 10.24 -23.96 29.13
CA GLY A 451 9.72 -24.88 28.15
C GLY A 451 10.77 -25.71 27.41
N ALA A 452 12.02 -25.64 27.81
CA ALA A 452 13.15 -26.32 27.12
C ALA A 452 13.19 -26.07 25.59
N HIS A 453 12.89 -24.82 25.19
CA HIS A 453 12.78 -24.43 23.77
C HIS A 453 14.11 -24.27 23.06
N GLN A 454 15.19 -24.63 23.71
CA GLN A 454 16.55 -24.60 23.18
C GLN A 454 17.02 -23.21 22.71
N TYR A 455 18.31 -23.06 22.55
CA TYR A 455 18.93 -21.84 22.06
C TYR A 455 20.25 -22.16 21.36
N GLU A 456 20.65 -21.32 20.40
CA GLU A 456 21.99 -21.31 19.84
C GLU A 456 22.92 -20.46 20.70
N ARG A 457 24.22 -20.76 20.69
CA ARG A 457 25.24 -20.01 21.43
C ARG A 457 26.11 -19.21 20.46
N VAL A 458 26.51 -18.00 20.86
CA VAL A 458 27.39 -17.14 20.07
C VAL A 458 28.84 -17.65 19.99
N ASP A 459 29.23 -18.57 20.87
CA ASP A 459 30.55 -19.20 20.93
C ASP A 459 30.57 -20.62 20.33
N ARG A 460 29.53 -20.97 19.58
CA ARG A 460 29.36 -22.24 18.88
C ARG A 460 28.89 -22.00 17.43
N PRO A 461 29.08 -23.00 16.53
CA PRO A 461 28.52 -22.90 15.18
C PRO A 461 27.02 -22.75 15.17
N ARG A 462 26.51 -22.03 14.13
CA ARG A 462 25.07 -21.94 13.86
C ARG A 462 24.49 -23.33 13.56
N GLY A 463 23.25 -23.55 14.01
CA GLY A 463 22.55 -24.85 13.89
C GLY A 463 22.81 -25.83 15.01
N GLU A 464 23.67 -25.51 16.00
CA GLU A 464 23.86 -26.29 17.20
C GLU A 464 22.96 -25.74 18.30
N PHE A 465 21.98 -26.56 18.75
CA PHE A 465 20.98 -26.18 19.75
C PHE A 465 21.30 -26.75 21.12
N PHE A 466 21.12 -25.94 22.16
CA PHE A 466 21.43 -26.24 23.55
C PHE A 466 20.20 -26.06 24.42
N HIS A 467 20.06 -26.89 25.45
CA HIS A 467 19.15 -26.73 26.57
C HIS A 467 19.93 -26.66 27.87
N THR A 468 19.52 -25.81 28.79
CA THR A 468 20.12 -25.73 30.13
C THR A 468 19.13 -26.15 31.18
N ASN A 469 19.52 -27.07 32.04
CA ASN A 469 18.76 -27.43 33.27
C ASN A 469 18.90 -26.29 34.28
N TRP A 470 18.17 -25.19 34.09
CA TRP A 470 18.27 -23.96 34.86
C TRP A 470 17.92 -24.16 36.37
N THR A 471 17.03 -25.11 36.67
CA THR A 471 16.53 -25.34 38.03
C THR A 471 17.27 -26.43 38.76
N GLY A 472 18.05 -27.26 38.08
CA GLY A 472 18.65 -28.48 38.59
C GLY A 472 17.66 -29.63 38.80
N HIS A 473 16.40 -29.45 38.41
CA HIS A 473 15.32 -30.46 38.57
C HIS A 473 14.68 -30.84 37.22
N GLY A 474 15.15 -30.30 36.12
CA GLY A 474 14.68 -30.60 34.76
C GLY A 474 15.15 -31.97 34.27
N GLY A 475 14.46 -32.51 33.29
CA GLY A 475 14.86 -33.71 32.54
C GLY A 475 15.75 -33.37 31.33
N ASP A 476 16.16 -34.43 30.61
CA ASP A 476 16.95 -34.28 29.36
C ASP A 476 16.08 -34.12 28.11
N THR A 477 14.76 -33.93 28.30
CA THR A 477 13.81 -33.77 27.17
C THR A 477 13.75 -32.31 26.77
N ALA A 478 14.02 -32.02 25.48
CA ALA A 478 13.88 -30.70 24.89
C ALA A 478 12.61 -30.61 24.02
N SER A 479 12.03 -29.43 23.94
CA SER A 479 10.97 -29.12 23.00
C SER A 479 11.53 -29.05 21.57
N THR A 480 10.65 -29.16 20.58
CA THR A 480 11.01 -28.86 19.18
C THR A 480 11.39 -27.38 19.01
N THR A 481 12.37 -27.12 18.17
CA THR A 481 12.67 -25.76 17.73
C THR A 481 11.56 -25.29 16.79
N TYR A 482 11.15 -24.04 16.97
CA TYR A 482 10.22 -23.35 16.04
C TYR A 482 11.04 -22.32 15.28
N ASP A 483 11.02 -22.41 13.94
CA ASP A 483 11.55 -21.37 13.08
C ASP A 483 10.62 -20.15 13.10
N VAL A 484 11.22 -18.97 13.04
CA VAL A 484 10.48 -17.68 12.97
C VAL A 484 10.24 -17.36 11.52
#